data_e399edc4d73dab232f658a3ee94c84ed
#
_entry.id   e399edc4d73dab232f658a3ee94c84ed
#
_cell.length_a   1.000
_cell.length_b   1.000
_cell.length_c   1.000
_cell.angle_alpha   90.00
_cell.angle_beta   90.00
_cell.angle_gamma   90.00
#
_symmetry.space_group_name_H-M   'P 1'
#
loop_
_entity.id
_entity.type
_entity.pdbx_description
1 polymer ?
#
loop_
_entity_poly.entity_id
_entity_poly.type
_entity_poly.pdbx_seq_one_letter_code
_entity_poly.pdbx_strand_id
1 'polypeptide(L)'
;KRNHLRRGGFAGLRETRLVMSPRIFRGQLEAGTLPGIGKCAYLADACFLPHGDTRMHEHKEVDVISIMVDGRIHHEGSLEDGQELEVDDVQVQRAGGEGFSHNEINPDDSKNRMIQIWMIPEVAGEPASYQMFKAQDGTRTRVYGGPPEQTDTIPARTVIEVTHVAEGDTVEQPGSSLAYMTLGA
;
A
#
# COMPACT_ATOMS: atom_id res chain seq x y z
N LYS A 1 -6.45 -2.40 -18.65
CA LYS A 1 -6.88 -3.66 -18.05
C LYS A 1 -5.65 -4.38 -17.46
N ARG A 2 -5.74 -4.90 -16.22
CA ARG A 2 -4.67 -5.61 -15.46
C ARG A 2 -3.94 -6.70 -16.26
N ASN A 3 -4.64 -7.37 -17.17
CA ASN A 3 -4.13 -8.51 -17.95
C ASN A 3 -2.98 -8.18 -18.93
N HIS A 4 -2.67 -6.91 -19.12
CA HIS A 4 -1.55 -6.46 -19.98
C HIS A 4 -0.28 -6.14 -19.17
N LEU A 5 -0.36 -6.15 -17.85
CA LEU A 5 0.76 -5.83 -16.98
C LEU A 5 1.61 -7.08 -16.71
N ARG A 6 2.91 -6.88 -16.67
CA ARG A 6 3.85 -7.95 -16.34
C ARG A 6 3.69 -8.38 -14.89
N ARG A 7 3.71 -9.67 -14.64
CA ARG A 7 3.92 -10.22 -13.31
C ARG A 7 5.41 -10.27 -13.00
N GLY A 8 5.80 -9.68 -11.89
CA GLY A 8 7.13 -9.67 -11.35
C GLY A 8 7.19 -10.32 -9.98
N GLY A 9 8.26 -10.00 -9.25
CA GLY A 9 8.43 -10.39 -7.86
C GLY A 9 9.88 -10.74 -7.53
N PHE A 10 10.16 -10.87 -6.24
CA PHE A 10 11.44 -11.29 -5.69
C PHE A 10 11.19 -12.09 -4.41
N ALA A 11 12.12 -12.93 -4.02
CA ALA A 11 11.98 -13.81 -2.87
C ALA A 11 10.62 -14.56 -2.88
N GLY A 12 9.83 -14.48 -1.82
CA GLY A 12 8.48 -15.05 -1.72
C GLY A 12 7.36 -14.21 -2.34
N LEU A 13 7.63 -12.94 -2.69
CA LEU A 13 6.64 -12.01 -3.24
C LEU A 13 6.39 -12.22 -4.73
N ARG A 14 5.13 -12.12 -5.15
CA ARG A 14 4.69 -12.03 -6.55
C ARG A 14 3.77 -10.84 -6.69
N GLU A 15 3.99 -9.99 -7.68
CA GLU A 15 3.28 -8.73 -7.82
C GLU A 15 2.93 -8.40 -9.28
N THR A 16 1.87 -7.63 -9.44
CA THR A 16 1.52 -6.94 -10.67
C THR A 16 1.55 -5.45 -10.39
N ARG A 17 2.52 -4.75 -10.97
CA ARG A 17 2.70 -3.31 -10.78
C ARG A 17 1.74 -2.54 -11.67
N LEU A 18 0.97 -1.63 -11.09
CA LEU A 18 -0.01 -0.78 -11.79
C LEU A 18 0.49 0.65 -11.94
N VAL A 19 1.19 1.14 -10.91
CA VAL A 19 1.78 2.47 -10.89
C VAL A 19 3.29 2.35 -10.63
N MET A 20 4.10 3.00 -11.47
CA MET A 20 5.54 3.13 -11.29
C MET A 20 5.95 4.55 -11.67
N SER A 21 6.26 5.38 -10.68
CA SER A 21 6.69 6.76 -10.95
C SER A 21 8.17 6.84 -11.33
N PRO A 22 8.52 7.57 -12.39
CA PRO A 22 9.92 7.80 -12.75
C PRO A 22 10.73 8.53 -11.65
N ARG A 23 10.04 9.17 -10.70
CA ARG A 23 10.67 9.83 -9.54
C ARG A 23 11.39 8.85 -8.62
N ILE A 24 10.86 7.63 -8.48
CA ILE A 24 11.46 6.56 -7.65
C ILE A 24 12.23 5.57 -8.53
N PHE A 25 11.64 5.12 -9.63
CA PHE A 25 12.20 4.04 -10.45
C PHE A 25 13.23 4.50 -11.50
N ARG A 26 13.52 5.79 -11.60
CA ARG A 26 14.61 6.37 -12.41
C ARG A 26 14.75 5.79 -13.82
N GLY A 27 13.62 5.59 -14.52
CA GLY A 27 13.59 5.05 -15.88
C GLY A 27 13.47 3.53 -15.98
N GLN A 28 13.47 2.80 -14.87
CA GLN A 28 13.19 1.35 -14.84
C GLN A 28 11.68 1.09 -14.80
N LEU A 29 10.94 1.70 -15.74
CA LEU A 29 9.49 1.59 -15.78
C LEU A 29 9.09 0.36 -16.59
N GLU A 30 8.08 -0.36 -16.12
CA GLU A 30 7.47 -1.45 -16.85
C GLU A 30 6.41 -0.92 -17.83
N ALA A 31 6.36 -1.49 -19.03
CA ALA A 31 5.40 -1.10 -20.05
C ALA A 31 3.95 -1.33 -19.55
N GLY A 32 3.10 -0.34 -19.77
CA GLY A 32 1.69 -0.38 -19.39
C GLY A 32 1.38 0.12 -17.98
N THR A 33 2.39 0.42 -17.15
CA THR A 33 2.19 1.04 -15.83
C THR A 33 1.86 2.53 -15.97
N LEU A 34 1.09 3.05 -15.01
CA LEU A 34 0.82 4.48 -14.88
C LEU A 34 2.03 5.20 -14.24
N PRO A 35 2.36 6.42 -14.65
CA PRO A 35 3.53 7.16 -14.14
C PRO A 35 3.35 7.76 -12.74
N GLY A 36 2.21 7.48 -12.10
CA GLY A 36 1.82 8.03 -10.81
C GLY A 36 0.62 8.96 -10.89
N ILE A 37 0.04 9.23 -9.74
CA ILE A 37 -1.03 10.23 -9.57
C ILE A 37 -0.75 11.00 -8.27
N GLY A 38 -0.68 12.33 -8.34
CA GLY A 38 -0.27 13.13 -7.18
C GLY A 38 1.09 12.70 -6.65
N LYS A 39 1.13 12.28 -5.40
CA LYS A 39 2.32 11.74 -4.74
C LYS A 39 2.38 10.21 -4.74
N CYS A 40 1.37 9.52 -5.25
CA CYS A 40 1.41 8.06 -5.41
C CYS A 40 2.47 7.68 -6.45
N ALA A 41 3.50 7.00 -6.00
CA ALA A 41 4.66 6.65 -6.81
C ALA A 41 4.71 5.16 -7.19
N TYR A 42 4.03 4.33 -6.43
CA TYR A 42 3.93 2.90 -6.66
C TYR A 42 2.57 2.38 -6.21
N LEU A 43 2.03 1.47 -6.97
CA LEU A 43 0.88 0.65 -6.59
C LEU A 43 1.06 -0.73 -7.20
N ALA A 44 0.99 -1.75 -6.38
CA ALA A 44 1.04 -3.14 -6.82
C ALA A 44 -0.06 -3.98 -6.17
N ASP A 45 -0.59 -4.90 -6.95
CA ASP A 45 -1.40 -6.02 -6.47
C ASP A 45 -0.45 -7.20 -6.27
N ALA A 46 -0.21 -7.53 -5.03
CA ALA A 46 0.82 -8.44 -4.59
C ALA A 46 0.23 -9.67 -3.88
N CYS A 47 0.97 -10.76 -3.91
CA CYS A 47 0.71 -11.93 -3.08
C CYS A 47 2.02 -12.57 -2.66
N PHE A 48 2.04 -13.12 -1.47
CA PHE A 48 3.14 -13.97 -1.03
C PHE A 48 2.80 -15.44 -1.30
N LEU A 49 3.80 -16.19 -1.70
CA LEU A 49 3.73 -17.65 -1.72
C LEU A 49 3.57 -18.18 -0.29
N PRO A 50 3.11 -19.43 -0.11
CA PRO A 50 3.14 -20.06 1.20
C PRO A 50 4.52 -19.91 1.86
N HIS A 51 4.55 -19.43 3.10
CA HIS A 51 5.77 -19.13 3.86
C HIS A 51 6.78 -18.21 3.14
N GLY A 52 6.30 -17.44 2.15
CA GLY A 52 7.12 -16.46 1.44
C GLY A 52 7.28 -15.17 2.23
N ASP A 53 8.38 -14.49 1.99
CA ASP A 53 8.70 -13.22 2.64
C ASP A 53 9.29 -12.20 1.65
N THR A 54 9.45 -10.95 2.08
CA THR A 54 10.16 -9.90 1.33
C THR A 54 11.65 -9.88 1.66
N ARG A 55 12.08 -10.59 2.67
CA ARG A 55 13.34 -10.40 3.38
C ARG A 55 13.44 -9.00 4.00
N MET A 56 14.27 -8.87 5.01
CA MET A 56 14.52 -7.56 5.64
C MET A 56 15.09 -6.59 4.60
N HIS A 57 14.43 -5.44 4.43
CA HIS A 57 14.83 -4.38 3.52
C HIS A 57 14.47 -3.00 4.09
N GLU A 58 15.11 -1.97 3.54
CA GLU A 58 15.00 -0.60 4.06
C GLU A 58 14.13 0.28 3.16
N HIS A 59 13.42 1.21 3.80
CA HIS A 59 12.73 2.33 3.17
C HIS A 59 13.22 3.64 3.77
N LYS A 60 13.31 4.67 2.92
CA LYS A 60 13.68 6.03 3.32
C LYS A 60 12.99 7.04 2.41
N GLU A 61 12.46 8.12 3.00
CA GLU A 61 11.76 9.20 2.29
C GLU A 61 10.59 8.68 1.40
N VAL A 62 9.89 7.68 1.93
CA VAL A 62 8.68 7.12 1.32
C VAL A 62 7.71 6.67 2.42
N ASP A 63 6.42 6.85 2.17
CA ASP A 63 5.37 6.30 3.02
C ASP A 63 4.85 5.01 2.37
N VAL A 64 4.88 3.89 3.08
CA VAL A 64 4.48 2.56 2.61
C VAL A 64 3.13 2.20 3.21
N ILE A 65 2.17 1.87 2.37
CA ILE A 65 0.84 1.47 2.78
C ILE A 65 0.59 0.04 2.29
N SER A 66 0.28 -0.87 3.21
CA SER A 66 -0.07 -2.27 2.95
C SER A 66 -1.53 -2.51 3.33
N ILE A 67 -2.36 -2.93 2.38
CA ILE A 67 -3.79 -3.18 2.56
C ILE A 67 -4.03 -4.67 2.35
N MET A 68 -4.45 -5.39 3.39
CA MET A 68 -4.74 -6.81 3.30
C MET A 68 -6.09 -7.08 2.63
N VAL A 69 -6.08 -7.94 1.62
CA VAL A 69 -7.26 -8.30 0.81
C VAL A 69 -7.66 -9.76 1.04
N ASP A 70 -6.69 -10.64 1.29
CA ASP A 70 -6.92 -12.08 1.53
C ASP A 70 -5.75 -12.66 2.34
N GLY A 71 -6.08 -13.55 3.28
CA GLY A 71 -5.11 -14.13 4.20
C GLY A 71 -4.56 -13.13 5.21
N ARG A 72 -3.32 -13.32 5.63
CA ARG A 72 -2.65 -12.46 6.63
C ARG A 72 -1.16 -12.31 6.35
N ILE A 73 -0.55 -11.35 7.05
CA ILE A 73 0.90 -11.11 7.06
C ILE A 73 1.37 -10.92 8.49
N HIS A 74 2.51 -11.53 8.82
CA HIS A 74 3.31 -11.19 9.98
C HIS A 74 4.35 -10.14 9.58
N HIS A 75 4.42 -9.04 10.33
CA HIS A 75 5.34 -7.93 10.10
C HIS A 75 6.46 -7.95 11.14
N GLU A 76 7.70 -7.91 10.67
CA GLU A 76 8.90 -7.71 11.48
C GLU A 76 9.57 -6.41 11.04
N GLY A 77 10.05 -5.61 11.98
CA GLY A 77 10.73 -4.39 11.58
C GLY A 77 11.15 -3.46 12.71
N SER A 78 11.81 -2.37 12.32
CA SER A 78 12.27 -1.34 13.25
C SER A 78 11.16 -0.38 13.71
N LEU A 79 10.03 -0.35 13.01
CA LEU A 79 8.80 0.34 13.40
C LEU A 79 7.73 -0.72 13.67
N GLU A 80 7.35 -0.92 14.92
CA GLU A 80 6.36 -1.91 15.36
C GLU A 80 6.70 -3.34 14.87
N ASP A 81 7.32 -4.10 15.73
CA ASP A 81 7.71 -5.48 15.48
C ASP A 81 6.64 -6.47 15.97
N GLY A 82 6.42 -7.56 15.24
CA GLY A 82 5.50 -8.62 15.62
C GLY A 82 4.02 -8.33 15.35
N GLN A 83 3.70 -7.34 14.50
CA GLN A 83 2.32 -7.04 14.13
C GLN A 83 1.78 -8.10 13.16
N GLU A 84 0.54 -8.50 13.37
CA GLU A 84 -0.24 -9.31 12.45
C GLU A 84 -1.24 -8.43 11.70
N LEU A 85 -1.27 -8.54 10.37
CA LEU A 85 -2.26 -7.90 9.52
C LEU A 85 -3.20 -8.97 8.96
N GLU A 86 -4.48 -8.84 9.24
CA GLU A 86 -5.55 -9.67 8.69
C GLU A 86 -6.31 -8.93 7.59
N VAL A 87 -7.25 -9.62 6.93
CA VAL A 87 -8.12 -9.00 5.91
C VAL A 87 -8.74 -7.71 6.44
N ASP A 88 -8.74 -6.66 5.61
CA ASP A 88 -9.20 -5.30 5.91
C ASP A 88 -8.30 -4.48 6.85
N ASP A 89 -7.23 -5.05 7.37
CA ASP A 89 -6.19 -4.25 8.04
C ASP A 89 -5.39 -3.46 7.03
N VAL A 90 -5.08 -2.22 7.41
CA VAL A 90 -4.24 -1.32 6.65
C VAL A 90 -3.11 -0.81 7.53
N GLN A 91 -1.89 -1.17 7.18
CA GLN A 91 -0.68 -0.66 7.78
C GLN A 91 -0.17 0.54 7.00
N VAL A 92 0.17 1.62 7.69
CA VAL A 92 0.80 2.81 7.10
C VAL A 92 2.10 3.10 7.83
N GLN A 93 3.20 3.04 7.11
CA GLN A 93 4.55 3.25 7.64
C GLN A 93 5.18 4.46 6.94
N ARG A 94 5.42 5.54 7.67
CA ARG A 94 6.25 6.66 7.20
C ARG A 94 7.71 6.34 7.46
N ALA A 95 8.52 6.33 6.42
CA ALA A 95 9.96 6.16 6.58
C ALA A 95 10.65 7.46 7.05
N GLY A 96 10.19 8.60 6.54
CA GLY A 96 10.79 9.89 6.87
C GLY A 96 12.29 9.95 6.58
N GLY A 97 12.95 10.91 7.20
CA GLY A 97 14.41 11.10 7.06
C GLY A 97 15.25 10.05 7.80
N GLU A 98 14.67 9.40 8.80
CA GLU A 98 15.34 8.34 9.57
C GLU A 98 15.38 7.02 8.79
N GLY A 99 14.29 6.69 8.11
CA GLY A 99 14.07 5.41 7.47
C GLY A 99 13.55 4.35 8.45
N PHE A 100 13.14 3.22 7.89
CA PHE A 100 12.87 2.00 8.64
C PHE A 100 13.29 0.78 7.82
N SER A 101 13.46 -0.34 8.51
CA SER A 101 13.62 -1.65 7.90
C SER A 101 12.47 -2.57 8.29
N HIS A 102 11.99 -3.38 7.35
CA HIS A 102 10.96 -4.36 7.64
C HIS A 102 11.09 -5.63 6.79
N ASN A 103 10.39 -6.67 7.24
CA ASN A 103 10.12 -7.89 6.51
C ASN A 103 8.64 -8.21 6.65
N GLU A 104 7.99 -8.53 5.56
CA GLU A 104 6.60 -8.98 5.51
C GLU A 104 6.59 -10.48 5.17
N ILE A 105 5.96 -11.28 6.01
CA ILE A 105 6.01 -12.75 5.98
C ILE A 105 4.59 -13.30 5.88
N ASN A 106 4.37 -14.19 4.94
CA ASN A 106 3.16 -15.00 4.93
C ASN A 106 3.35 -16.21 5.87
N PRO A 107 2.67 -16.29 7.02
CA PRO A 107 2.86 -17.40 7.94
C PRO A 107 2.13 -18.68 7.54
N ASP A 108 1.29 -18.66 6.50
CA ASP A 108 0.34 -19.71 6.17
C ASP A 108 0.79 -20.61 5.01
N ASP A 109 0.18 -21.80 4.94
CA ASP A 109 0.36 -22.78 3.85
C ASP A 109 -0.36 -22.37 2.55
N SER A 110 -1.13 -21.28 2.57
CA SER A 110 -1.83 -20.73 1.40
C SER A 110 -1.21 -19.39 0.99
N LYS A 111 -1.46 -18.99 -0.26
CA LYS A 111 -1.14 -17.64 -0.70
C LYS A 111 -2.06 -16.63 -0.04
N ASN A 112 -1.53 -15.47 0.28
CA ASN A 112 -2.30 -14.30 0.65
C ASN A 112 -2.42 -13.32 -0.52
N ARG A 113 -3.07 -12.17 -0.29
CA ARG A 113 -3.11 -11.05 -1.24
C ARG A 113 -3.17 -9.71 -0.52
N MET A 114 -2.37 -8.78 -0.99
CA MET A 114 -2.36 -7.42 -0.48
C MET A 114 -2.21 -6.40 -1.62
N ILE A 115 -2.61 -5.16 -1.35
CA ILE A 115 -2.28 -4.02 -2.18
C ILE A 115 -1.19 -3.24 -1.47
N GLN A 116 -0.08 -3.01 -2.16
CA GLN A 116 1.00 -2.17 -1.63
C GLN A 116 1.07 -0.87 -2.41
N ILE A 117 1.12 0.25 -1.68
CA ILE A 117 1.18 1.60 -2.24
C ILE A 117 2.35 2.34 -1.60
N TRP A 118 3.14 3.07 -2.41
CA TRP A 118 4.16 3.97 -1.90
C TRP A 118 3.81 5.42 -2.27
N MET A 119 3.87 6.26 -1.26
CA MET A 119 3.65 7.69 -1.39
C MET A 119 4.95 8.46 -1.20
N ILE A 120 5.21 9.43 -2.05
CA ILE A 120 6.28 10.40 -1.81
C ILE A 120 5.76 11.39 -0.76
N PRO A 121 6.43 11.59 0.38
CA PRO A 121 5.97 12.50 1.42
C PRO A 121 5.89 13.94 0.89
N GLU A 122 5.01 14.76 1.48
CA GLU A 122 4.89 16.18 1.13
C GLU A 122 6.11 16.97 1.58
N VAL A 123 6.66 16.61 2.74
CA VAL A 123 7.84 17.21 3.36
C VAL A 123 8.87 16.12 3.61
N ALA A 124 10.09 16.36 3.18
CA ALA A 124 11.20 15.44 3.45
C ALA A 124 11.74 15.63 4.88
N GLY A 125 12.34 14.60 5.45
CA GLY A 125 13.00 14.63 6.75
C GLY A 125 12.05 14.58 7.95
N GLU A 126 10.76 14.33 7.75
CA GLU A 126 9.85 14.12 8.88
C GLU A 126 10.20 12.85 9.68
N PRO A 127 9.79 12.75 10.96
CA PRO A 127 10.02 11.56 11.75
C PRO A 127 9.35 10.32 11.16
N ALA A 128 9.97 9.16 11.37
CA ALA A 128 9.35 7.88 11.08
C ALA A 128 8.12 7.67 11.97
N SER A 129 7.09 7.03 11.42
CA SER A 129 5.85 6.76 12.17
C SER A 129 5.11 5.55 11.63
N TYR A 130 4.25 4.98 12.48
CA TYR A 130 3.45 3.81 12.19
C TYR A 130 1.99 4.05 12.56
N GLN A 131 1.06 3.64 11.71
CA GLN A 131 -0.38 3.69 11.98
C GLN A 131 -1.05 2.42 11.45
N MET A 132 -2.07 1.96 12.17
CA MET A 132 -2.94 0.86 11.75
C MET A 132 -4.38 1.33 11.64
N PHE A 133 -5.07 0.86 10.61
CA PHE A 133 -6.49 1.08 10.38
C PHE A 133 -7.18 -0.25 10.12
N LYS A 134 -8.49 -0.29 10.37
CA LYS A 134 -9.38 -1.38 9.96
C LYS A 134 -10.44 -0.81 9.04
N ALA A 135 -10.45 -1.22 7.79
CA ALA A 135 -11.54 -0.87 6.88
C ALA A 135 -12.83 -1.59 7.33
N GLN A 136 -13.96 -0.91 7.24
CA GLN A 136 -15.24 -1.41 7.73
C GLN A 136 -16.25 -1.51 6.58
N ASP A 137 -17.09 -2.53 6.63
CA ASP A 137 -18.15 -2.74 5.67
C ASP A 137 -19.10 -1.55 5.57
N GLY A 138 -19.51 -1.22 4.35
CA GLY A 138 -20.42 -0.11 4.07
C GLY A 138 -19.84 1.28 4.34
N THR A 139 -18.54 1.39 4.56
CA THR A 139 -17.90 2.67 4.88
C THR A 139 -16.78 3.04 3.90
N ARG A 140 -16.41 4.31 3.95
CA ARG A 140 -15.21 4.86 3.33
C ARG A 140 -14.21 5.21 4.43
N THR A 141 -13.16 4.43 4.56
CA THR A 141 -12.11 4.64 5.56
C THR A 141 -10.93 5.37 4.93
N ARG A 142 -10.67 6.61 5.37
CA ARG A 142 -9.44 7.30 5.00
C ARG A 142 -8.28 6.71 5.79
N VAL A 143 -7.26 6.27 5.09
CA VAL A 143 -6.07 5.65 5.69
C VAL A 143 -4.81 6.49 5.49
N TYR A 144 -4.83 7.47 4.58
CA TYR A 144 -3.70 8.36 4.31
C TYR A 144 -4.19 9.69 3.74
N GLY A 145 -3.48 10.78 4.02
CA GLY A 145 -3.76 12.10 3.48
C GLY A 145 -4.83 12.86 4.25
N GLY A 146 -5.09 14.09 3.82
CA GLY A 146 -6.00 15.03 4.46
C GLY A 146 -5.29 16.31 4.88
N PRO A 147 -6.04 17.28 5.41
CA PRO A 147 -5.50 18.59 5.77
C PRO A 147 -4.49 18.50 6.92
N PRO A 148 -3.53 19.44 7.02
CA PRO A 148 -2.43 19.37 7.99
C PRO A 148 -2.88 19.50 9.46
N GLU A 149 -4.08 20.01 9.70
CA GLU A 149 -4.61 20.24 11.05
C GLU A 149 -5.18 18.97 11.72
N GLN A 150 -5.45 17.93 10.91
CA GLN A 150 -5.98 16.67 11.42
C GLN A 150 -4.83 15.75 11.88
N THR A 151 -5.15 14.82 12.80
CA THR A 151 -4.19 13.86 13.37
C THR A 151 -4.57 12.40 13.12
N ASP A 152 -5.68 12.17 12.42
CA ASP A 152 -6.24 10.82 12.22
C ASP A 152 -5.41 10.00 11.23
N THR A 153 -4.77 10.68 10.28
CA THR A 153 -3.90 10.05 9.25
C THR A 153 -2.65 10.91 9.04
N ILE A 154 -1.66 10.38 8.36
CA ILE A 154 -0.51 11.15 7.88
C ILE A 154 -1.00 12.26 6.93
N PRO A 155 -0.82 13.55 7.24
CA PRO A 155 -1.29 14.64 6.40
C PRO A 155 -0.63 14.66 5.02
N ALA A 156 -1.44 14.75 3.96
CA ALA A 156 -0.97 14.87 2.59
C ALA A 156 -2.10 15.37 1.68
N ARG A 157 -1.76 15.97 0.55
CA ARG A 157 -2.75 16.40 -0.46
C ARG A 157 -3.36 15.23 -1.22
N THR A 158 -2.57 14.16 -1.43
CA THR A 158 -3.08 12.93 -2.03
C THR A 158 -3.71 12.09 -0.93
N VAL A 159 -4.98 11.74 -1.09
CA VAL A 159 -5.74 10.97 -0.11
C VAL A 159 -5.86 9.53 -0.60
N ILE A 160 -5.74 8.58 0.31
CA ILE A 160 -6.05 7.17 0.07
C ILE A 160 -7.22 6.78 0.96
N GLU A 161 -8.22 6.19 0.34
CA GLU A 161 -9.40 5.66 1.02
C GLU A 161 -9.61 4.20 0.62
N VAL A 162 -9.95 3.36 1.59
CA VAL A 162 -10.45 2.01 1.38
C VAL A 162 -11.96 2.06 1.55
N THR A 163 -12.69 1.53 0.56
CA THR A 163 -14.14 1.59 0.54
C THR A 163 -14.72 0.23 0.26
N HIS A 164 -15.59 -0.23 1.14
CA HIS A 164 -16.44 -1.40 0.92
C HIS A 164 -17.79 -0.94 0.41
N VAL A 165 -18.13 -1.34 -0.81
CA VAL A 165 -19.37 -0.95 -1.50
C VAL A 165 -20.27 -2.18 -1.58
N ALA A 166 -21.48 -2.09 -1.05
CA ALA A 166 -22.45 -3.16 -1.17
C ALA A 166 -22.96 -3.31 -2.61
N GLU A 167 -23.46 -4.49 -2.95
CA GLU A 167 -24.05 -4.72 -4.27
C GLU A 167 -25.20 -3.77 -4.55
N GLY A 168 -25.14 -3.07 -5.67
CA GLY A 168 -26.11 -2.05 -6.09
C GLY A 168 -25.83 -0.64 -5.59
N ASP A 169 -24.88 -0.46 -4.69
CA ASP A 169 -24.48 0.87 -4.20
C ASP A 169 -23.50 1.55 -5.15
N THR A 170 -23.45 2.86 -5.08
CA THR A 170 -22.56 3.69 -5.87
C THR A 170 -21.74 4.62 -4.98
N VAL A 171 -20.46 4.73 -5.27
CA VAL A 171 -19.56 5.68 -4.61
C VAL A 171 -19.13 6.74 -5.62
N GLU A 172 -19.42 7.99 -5.33
CA GLU A 172 -18.95 9.12 -6.11
C GLU A 172 -17.58 9.59 -5.60
N GLN A 173 -16.66 9.80 -6.51
CA GLN A 173 -15.32 10.32 -6.22
C GLN A 173 -15.08 11.60 -7.02
N PRO A 174 -15.18 12.78 -6.40
CA PRO A 174 -14.91 14.04 -7.07
C PRO A 174 -13.42 14.24 -7.35
N GLY A 175 -13.10 14.95 -8.45
CA GLY A 175 -11.73 15.28 -8.81
C GLY A 175 -10.97 14.19 -9.54
N SER A 176 -9.65 14.38 -9.69
CA SER A 176 -8.77 13.38 -10.30
C SER A 176 -8.53 12.24 -9.34
N SER A 177 -8.90 11.03 -9.73
CA SER A 177 -8.76 9.85 -8.88
C SER A 177 -8.29 8.63 -9.67
N LEU A 178 -7.71 7.68 -8.96
CA LEU A 178 -7.43 6.32 -9.41
C LEU A 178 -8.22 5.38 -8.50
N ALA A 179 -9.20 4.69 -9.06
CA ALA A 179 -9.91 3.62 -8.37
C ALA A 179 -9.32 2.27 -8.77
N TYR A 180 -9.05 1.43 -7.79
CA TYR A 180 -8.63 0.06 -7.99
C TYR A 180 -9.57 -0.88 -7.23
N MET A 181 -10.29 -1.71 -7.96
CA MET A 181 -11.21 -2.70 -7.37
C MET A 181 -10.44 -3.97 -7.05
N THR A 182 -10.40 -4.33 -5.78
CA THR A 182 -9.69 -5.51 -5.28
C THR A 182 -10.55 -6.77 -5.36
N LEU A 183 -11.83 -6.64 -5.01
CA LEU A 183 -12.84 -7.69 -5.01
C LEU A 183 -14.10 -7.18 -5.70
N GLY A 184 -14.91 -8.08 -6.23
CA GLY A 184 -16.15 -7.75 -6.94
C GLY A 184 -16.01 -7.80 -8.46
N ALA A 185 -17.11 -7.50 -9.17
CA ALA A 185 -17.24 -7.51 -10.62
C ALA A 185 -17.73 -6.15 -11.15
#